data_c4083e0af94250ec98ce35abcadf8253
#
_entry.id   c4083e0af94250ec98ce35abcadf8253
#
_cell.length_a   1.000
_cell.length_b   1.000
_cell.length_c   1.000
_cell.angle_alpha   90.00
_cell.angle_beta   90.00
_cell.angle_gamma   90.00
#
_symmetry.space_group_name_H-M   'P 1'
#
loop_
_entity.id
_entity.type
_entity.pdbx_description
1 polymer ?
#
loop_
_entity_poly.entity_id
_entity_poly.type
_entity_poly.pdbx_seq_one_letter_code
_entity_poly.pdbx_strand_id
1 'polypeptide(L)'
;MTVTAGAPMRPLRLDHVVLKVSDLVRAEAFYSRLLDASVERRLQTPVVLVQLRIGESLLDLVPGRQPGDGENMDHFCIRVEPFDAEAIQAHIRACGGTPERHAELYGADGYGWSIYFRDPDGNRVELKGPPTRQLNDPKP
;
A
#
# COMPACT_ATOMS: atom_id res chain seq x y z
N MET A 1 -31.94 19.80 -10.74
CA MET A 1 -31.47 18.49 -10.28
C MET A 1 -31.54 18.47 -8.78
N THR A 2 -32.24 17.50 -8.26
CA THR A 2 -32.37 17.34 -6.82
C THR A 2 -31.09 16.74 -6.28
N VAL A 3 -30.43 17.50 -5.39
CA VAL A 3 -29.33 16.90 -4.64
C VAL A 3 -29.96 15.98 -3.62
N THR A 4 -29.96 14.69 -3.93
CA THR A 4 -30.36 13.68 -2.97
C THR A 4 -29.34 13.62 -1.85
N ALA A 5 -29.58 12.81 -0.82
CA ALA A 5 -28.73 12.67 0.35
C ALA A 5 -27.29 12.19 0.03
N GLY A 6 -26.88 12.18 -1.22
CA GLY A 6 -25.53 11.81 -1.61
C GLY A 6 -24.55 12.95 -1.51
N ALA A 7 -23.27 12.63 -1.43
CA ALA A 7 -22.19 13.62 -1.46
C ALA A 7 -22.13 14.30 -2.84
N PRO A 8 -21.67 15.56 -2.90
CA PRO A 8 -21.55 16.28 -4.18
C PRO A 8 -20.37 15.80 -5.03
N MET A 9 -19.66 14.75 -4.64
CA MET A 9 -18.51 14.20 -5.35
C MET A 9 -18.54 12.67 -5.33
N ARG A 10 -17.76 12.06 -6.21
CA ARG A 10 -17.63 10.61 -6.33
C ARG A 10 -16.17 10.20 -6.11
N PRO A 11 -15.90 9.26 -5.21
CA PRO A 11 -14.54 8.74 -5.05
C PRO A 11 -14.15 7.90 -6.27
N LEU A 12 -12.90 7.94 -6.67
CA LEU A 12 -12.38 7.19 -7.81
C LEU A 12 -11.37 6.12 -7.38
N ARG A 13 -10.41 6.50 -6.53
CA ARG A 13 -9.34 5.61 -6.06
C ARG A 13 -8.60 6.33 -4.94
N LEU A 14 -7.67 5.64 -4.32
CA LEU A 14 -6.73 6.32 -3.42
C LEU A 14 -5.80 7.22 -4.26
N ASP A 15 -5.66 8.48 -3.88
CA ASP A 15 -4.71 9.40 -4.51
C ASP A 15 -3.30 9.13 -3.98
N HIS A 16 -3.14 9.20 -2.67
CA HIS A 16 -1.85 8.93 -2.04
C HIS A 16 -2.05 8.54 -0.58
N VAL A 17 -1.00 7.93 -0.03
CA VAL A 17 -0.90 7.59 1.38
C VAL A 17 0.41 8.18 1.88
N VAL A 18 0.42 8.69 3.11
CA VAL A 18 1.62 9.26 3.73
C VAL A 18 2.03 8.38 4.89
N LEU A 19 3.27 7.91 4.87
CA LEU A 19 3.86 7.13 5.95
C LEU A 19 5.00 7.90 6.58
N LYS A 20 5.02 7.95 7.91
CA LYS A 20 6.21 8.34 8.64
C LYS A 20 7.16 7.16 8.68
N VAL A 21 8.43 7.43 8.43
CA VAL A 21 9.48 6.40 8.43
C VAL A 21 10.64 6.85 9.31
N SER A 22 11.39 5.88 9.81
CA SER A 22 12.55 6.19 10.66
C SER A 22 13.79 6.52 9.83
N ASP A 23 13.91 5.92 8.65
CA ASP A 23 15.05 6.09 7.74
C ASP A 23 14.50 6.27 6.33
N LEU A 24 14.53 7.50 5.84
CA LEU A 24 13.92 7.87 4.57
C LEU A 24 14.63 7.18 3.39
N VAL A 25 15.96 7.07 3.42
CA VAL A 25 16.73 6.40 2.37
C VAL A 25 16.38 4.93 2.31
N ARG A 26 16.34 4.26 3.46
CA ARG A 26 15.98 2.84 3.54
C ARG A 26 14.55 2.60 3.05
N ALA A 27 13.59 3.42 3.46
CA ALA A 27 12.19 3.27 3.07
C ALA A 27 12.01 3.51 1.57
N GLU A 28 12.67 4.52 1.01
CA GLU A 28 12.63 4.78 -0.43
C GLU A 28 13.17 3.55 -1.20
N ALA A 29 14.31 3.04 -0.79
CA ALA A 29 14.93 1.87 -1.45
C ALA A 29 14.01 0.65 -1.38
N PHE A 30 13.40 0.41 -0.21
CA PHE A 30 12.48 -0.71 -0.02
C PHE A 30 11.27 -0.65 -0.96
N TYR A 31 10.54 0.46 -0.92
CA TYR A 31 9.32 0.58 -1.71
C TYR A 31 9.58 0.71 -3.21
N SER A 32 10.65 1.40 -3.60
CA SER A 32 11.03 1.50 -5.01
C SER A 32 11.34 0.13 -5.59
N ARG A 33 12.07 -0.70 -4.84
CA ARG A 33 12.41 -2.05 -5.28
C ARG A 33 11.20 -2.99 -5.24
N LEU A 34 10.43 -2.93 -4.15
CA LEU A 34 9.28 -3.82 -3.97
C LEU A 34 8.22 -3.62 -5.07
N LEU A 35 7.91 -2.36 -5.36
CA LEU A 35 6.79 -2.00 -6.23
C LEU A 35 7.23 -1.55 -7.63
N ASP A 36 8.53 -1.60 -7.91
CA ASP A 36 9.11 -1.04 -9.15
C ASP A 36 8.63 0.42 -9.33
N ALA A 37 8.64 1.16 -8.23
CA ALA A 37 8.15 2.52 -8.20
C ALA A 37 9.21 3.52 -8.67
N SER A 38 8.77 4.55 -9.35
CA SER A 38 9.63 5.66 -9.73
C SER A 38 9.47 6.82 -8.76
N VAL A 39 10.53 7.59 -8.55
CA VAL A 39 10.46 8.78 -7.71
C VAL A 39 9.72 9.87 -8.47
N GLU A 40 8.59 10.34 -7.92
CA GLU A 40 7.84 11.45 -8.47
C GLU A 40 8.52 12.77 -8.17
N ARG A 41 8.87 12.99 -6.91
CA ARG A 41 9.65 14.16 -6.47
C ARG A 41 10.27 13.94 -5.10
N ARG A 42 11.31 14.74 -4.83
CA ARG A 42 11.92 14.86 -3.50
C ARG A 42 11.89 16.32 -3.10
N LEU A 43 11.47 16.58 -1.87
CA LEU A 43 11.44 17.92 -1.30
C LEU A 43 12.30 17.97 -0.05
N GLN A 44 12.97 19.11 0.16
CA GLN A 44 13.68 19.41 1.39
C GLN A 44 12.98 20.55 2.15
N THR A 45 12.32 21.41 1.42
CA THR A 45 11.58 22.55 1.96
C THR A 45 10.23 22.67 1.25
N PRO A 46 9.15 23.11 1.90
CA PRO A 46 9.04 23.41 3.34
C PRO A 46 9.04 22.19 4.24
N VAL A 47 8.92 20.98 3.68
CA VAL A 47 8.96 19.70 4.40
C VAL A 47 9.91 18.75 3.70
N VAL A 48 10.48 17.82 4.47
CA VAL A 48 11.27 16.72 3.90
C VAL A 48 10.30 15.63 3.45
N LEU A 49 10.36 15.24 2.18
CA LEU A 49 9.38 14.35 1.60
C LEU A 49 9.98 13.62 0.39
N VAL A 50 9.69 12.35 0.27
CA VAL A 50 9.92 11.57 -0.96
C VAL A 50 8.56 11.06 -1.41
N GLN A 51 8.20 11.31 -2.67
CA GLN A 51 6.98 10.78 -3.28
C GLN A 51 7.32 9.73 -4.31
N LEU A 52 6.75 8.55 -4.15
CA LEU A 52 6.92 7.44 -5.08
C LEU A 52 5.65 7.22 -5.88
N ARG A 53 5.80 7.04 -7.19
CA ARG A 53 4.68 6.71 -8.09
C ARG A 53 4.42 5.21 -8.03
N ILE A 54 3.21 4.82 -7.63
CA ILE A 54 2.77 3.43 -7.56
C ILE A 54 1.49 3.28 -8.41
N GLY A 55 1.67 2.92 -9.69
CA GLY A 55 0.53 2.90 -10.61
C GLY A 55 -0.06 4.30 -10.78
N GLU A 56 -1.33 4.45 -10.47
CA GLU A 56 -2.02 5.75 -10.56
C GLU A 56 -1.99 6.55 -9.26
N SER A 57 -1.36 6.02 -8.21
CA SER A 57 -1.34 6.62 -6.88
C SER A 57 0.07 7.02 -6.47
N LEU A 58 0.18 7.76 -5.38
CA LEU A 58 1.46 8.10 -4.78
C LEU A 58 1.59 7.49 -3.39
N LEU A 59 2.79 7.08 -3.05
CA LEU A 59 3.19 6.74 -1.70
C LEU A 59 4.19 7.80 -1.24
N ASP A 60 3.79 8.59 -0.26
CA ASP A 60 4.62 9.64 0.29
C ASP A 60 5.32 9.16 1.54
N LEU A 61 6.61 9.40 1.63
CA LEU A 61 7.44 9.03 2.76
C LEU A 61 7.95 10.31 3.43
N VAL A 62 7.71 10.43 4.74
CA VAL A 62 8.19 11.55 5.54
C VAL A 62 8.96 11.03 6.74
N PRO A 63 10.01 11.75 7.20
CA PRO A 63 10.76 11.31 8.36
C PRO A 63 9.98 11.55 9.66
N GLY A 64 10.48 11.02 10.77
CA GLY A 64 9.97 11.32 12.11
C GLY A 64 9.40 10.15 12.87
N ARG A 65 9.41 8.94 12.30
CA ARG A 65 9.00 7.73 13.01
C ARG A 65 10.02 7.42 14.09
N GLN A 66 9.55 7.28 15.35
CA GLN A 66 10.41 7.02 16.49
C GLN A 66 10.14 5.63 17.08
N PRO A 67 11.17 4.99 17.69
CA PRO A 67 10.93 3.77 18.47
C PRO A 67 9.87 4.01 19.54
N GLY A 68 8.93 3.10 19.68
CA GLY A 68 7.86 3.22 20.67
C GLY A 68 6.63 4.00 20.22
N ASP A 69 6.66 4.60 19.02
CA ASP A 69 5.47 5.18 18.44
C ASP A 69 4.42 4.07 18.23
N GLY A 70 3.15 4.41 18.44
CA GLY A 70 2.04 3.54 18.14
C GLY A 70 1.92 3.24 16.66
N GLU A 71 0.85 2.59 16.25
CA GLU A 71 0.64 2.30 14.83
C GLU A 71 0.52 3.58 14.02
N ASN A 72 1.22 3.62 12.88
CA ASN A 72 1.20 4.74 11.95
C ASN A 72 -0.15 4.79 11.23
N MET A 73 -0.62 3.64 10.83
CA MET A 73 -1.95 3.34 10.30
C MET A 73 -2.15 1.83 10.46
N ASP A 74 -3.36 1.32 10.37
CA ASP A 74 -3.53 -0.13 10.44
C ASP A 74 -2.82 -0.79 9.27
N HIS A 75 -3.22 -0.47 8.07
CA HIS A 75 -2.55 -0.90 6.85
C HIS A 75 -3.10 -0.11 5.65
N PHE A 76 -2.43 -0.23 4.52
CA PHE A 76 -3.00 0.15 3.24
C PHE A 76 -2.85 -1.00 2.26
N CYS A 77 -3.74 -1.05 1.27
CA CYS A 77 -3.78 -2.14 0.31
C CYS A 77 -3.49 -1.63 -1.09
N ILE A 78 -2.66 -2.37 -1.81
CA ILE A 78 -2.33 -2.09 -3.20
C ILE A 78 -2.80 -3.26 -4.05
N ARG A 79 -3.59 -2.99 -5.06
CA ARG A 79 -3.99 -3.97 -6.06
C ARG A 79 -2.81 -4.23 -7.01
N VAL A 80 -2.42 -5.49 -7.15
CA VAL A 80 -1.29 -5.89 -8.00
C VAL A 80 -1.68 -7.01 -8.95
N GLU A 81 -0.96 -7.13 -10.04
CA GLU A 81 -1.06 -8.27 -10.96
C GLU A 81 0.24 -8.41 -11.77
N PRO A 82 0.65 -9.66 -12.16
CA PRO A 82 -0.02 -10.90 -11.76
C PRO A 82 0.20 -11.19 -10.27
N PHE A 83 -0.56 -12.15 -9.72
CA PHE A 83 -0.45 -12.52 -8.33
C PHE A 83 0.02 -13.98 -8.21
N ASP A 84 1.28 -14.15 -7.88
CA ASP A 84 1.91 -15.43 -7.57
C ASP A 84 2.42 -15.31 -6.14
N ALA A 85 1.76 -16.00 -5.21
CA ALA A 85 2.02 -15.86 -3.78
C ALA A 85 3.47 -16.18 -3.41
N GLU A 86 4.03 -17.27 -3.94
CA GLU A 86 5.42 -17.65 -3.64
C GLU A 86 6.41 -16.60 -4.15
N ALA A 87 6.23 -16.16 -5.39
CA ALA A 87 7.11 -15.16 -6.00
C ALA A 87 7.03 -13.83 -5.26
N ILE A 88 5.82 -13.40 -4.88
CA ILE A 88 5.61 -12.15 -4.16
C ILE A 88 6.24 -12.22 -2.77
N GLN A 89 6.03 -13.32 -2.04
CA GLN A 89 6.63 -13.47 -0.71
C GLN A 89 8.15 -13.47 -0.75
N ALA A 90 8.73 -14.17 -1.73
CA ALA A 90 10.19 -14.18 -1.93
C ALA A 90 10.70 -12.78 -2.27
N HIS A 91 9.97 -12.04 -3.09
CA HIS A 91 10.33 -10.67 -3.46
C HIS A 91 10.27 -9.73 -2.25
N ILE A 92 9.22 -9.83 -1.43
CA ILE A 92 9.09 -9.05 -0.20
C ILE A 92 10.32 -9.28 0.69
N ARG A 93 10.72 -10.53 0.91
CA ARG A 93 11.89 -10.87 1.72
C ARG A 93 13.17 -10.30 1.12
N ALA A 94 13.33 -10.43 -0.19
CA ALA A 94 14.50 -9.91 -0.88
C ALA A 94 14.62 -8.38 -0.77
N CYS A 95 13.48 -7.69 -0.67
CA CYS A 95 13.45 -6.24 -0.49
C CYS A 95 13.64 -5.80 0.97
N GLY A 96 13.62 -6.72 1.92
CA GLY A 96 13.78 -6.42 3.34
C GLY A 96 12.50 -6.40 4.14
N GLY A 97 11.38 -6.81 3.56
CA GLY A 97 10.11 -6.91 4.25
C GLY A 97 9.92 -8.28 4.90
N THR A 98 8.88 -8.40 5.72
CA THR A 98 8.55 -9.62 6.46
C THR A 98 7.12 -10.04 6.13
N PRO A 99 6.93 -11.07 5.29
CA PRO A 99 5.59 -11.58 5.01
C PRO A 99 4.90 -12.10 6.26
N GLU A 100 3.59 -11.87 6.36
CA GLU A 100 2.79 -12.33 7.49
C GLU A 100 1.69 -13.26 7.03
N ARG A 101 0.57 -12.71 6.59
CA ARG A 101 -0.65 -13.46 6.31
C ARG A 101 -0.89 -13.56 4.81
N HIS A 102 -1.28 -14.75 4.35
CA HIS A 102 -1.75 -15.00 3.00
C HIS A 102 -3.17 -15.57 3.10
N ALA A 103 -4.15 -14.87 2.55
CA ALA A 103 -5.56 -15.27 2.67
C ALA A 103 -6.39 -14.70 1.53
N GLU A 104 -7.51 -15.35 1.25
CA GLU A 104 -8.51 -14.82 0.32
C GLU A 104 -9.42 -13.88 1.09
N LEU A 105 -9.43 -12.60 0.72
CA LEU A 105 -10.11 -11.55 1.46
C LEU A 105 -10.91 -10.66 0.52
N TYR A 106 -11.92 -9.99 1.09
CA TYR A 106 -12.76 -9.05 0.36
C TYR A 106 -12.09 -7.68 0.25
N GLY A 107 -12.21 -7.06 -0.91
CA GLY A 107 -11.68 -5.73 -1.17
C GLY A 107 -12.48 -5.01 -2.25
N ALA A 108 -11.91 -3.96 -2.80
CA ALA A 108 -12.60 -3.08 -3.75
C ALA A 108 -13.13 -3.82 -4.99
N ASP A 109 -12.43 -4.85 -5.45
CA ASP A 109 -12.81 -5.65 -6.63
C ASP A 109 -13.51 -6.96 -6.26
N GLY A 110 -13.83 -7.18 -4.97
CA GLY A 110 -14.40 -8.42 -4.48
C GLY A 110 -13.38 -9.28 -3.76
N TYR A 111 -13.64 -10.58 -3.69
CA TYR A 111 -12.70 -11.52 -3.08
C TYR A 111 -11.50 -11.71 -3.95
N GLY A 112 -10.32 -11.74 -3.35
CA GLY A 112 -9.07 -12.03 -4.04
C GLY A 112 -8.01 -12.42 -3.03
N TRP A 113 -6.94 -13.05 -3.50
CA TRP A 113 -5.83 -13.44 -2.65
C TRP A 113 -5.03 -12.22 -2.25
N SER A 114 -4.66 -12.15 -0.98
CA SER A 114 -3.88 -11.07 -0.40
C SER A 114 -2.71 -11.61 0.37
N ILE A 115 -1.62 -10.84 0.39
CA ILE A 115 -0.47 -11.08 1.25
C ILE A 115 -0.28 -9.81 2.08
N TYR A 116 -0.31 -9.99 3.40
CA TYR A 116 0.10 -8.95 4.35
C TYR A 116 1.58 -9.09 4.66
N PHE A 117 2.24 -7.98 4.82
CA PHE A 117 3.64 -7.96 5.21
C PHE A 117 3.95 -6.71 6.01
N ARG A 118 5.11 -6.71 6.66
CA ARG A 118 5.66 -5.54 7.35
C ARG A 118 6.81 -4.97 6.53
N ASP A 119 6.81 -3.65 6.39
CA ASP A 119 7.94 -2.94 5.82
C ASP A 119 9.06 -2.81 6.86
N PRO A 120 10.25 -2.24 6.53
CA PRO A 120 11.36 -2.12 7.48
C PRO A 120 11.02 -1.31 8.74
N ASP A 121 10.01 -0.44 8.70
CA ASP A 121 9.55 0.34 9.85
C ASP A 121 8.39 -0.31 10.60
N GLY A 122 8.00 -1.52 10.20
CA GLY A 122 6.90 -2.24 10.82
C GLY A 122 5.51 -1.81 10.36
N ASN A 123 5.41 -1.00 9.31
CA ASN A 123 4.12 -0.67 8.73
C ASN A 123 3.54 -1.89 8.05
N ARG A 124 2.25 -2.17 8.29
CA ARG A 124 1.56 -3.25 7.63
C ARG A 124 1.06 -2.81 6.27
N VAL A 125 1.32 -3.63 5.27
CA VAL A 125 0.90 -3.40 3.89
C VAL A 125 0.23 -4.66 3.39
N GLU A 126 -0.78 -4.49 2.54
CA GLU A 126 -1.47 -5.60 1.88
C GLU A 126 -1.28 -5.47 0.37
N LEU A 127 -0.85 -6.57 -0.26
CA LEU A 127 -0.86 -6.70 -1.73
C LEU A 127 -1.99 -7.63 -2.10
N LYS A 128 -2.91 -7.17 -2.94
CA LYS A 128 -4.11 -7.91 -3.32
C LYS A 128 -4.11 -8.20 -4.81
N GLY A 129 -4.34 -9.46 -5.13
CA GLY A 129 -4.43 -9.93 -6.52
C GLY A 129 -5.78 -9.67 -7.17
N PRO A 130 -5.96 -10.16 -8.41
CA PRO A 130 -7.23 -10.03 -9.12
C PRO A 130 -8.35 -10.79 -8.40
N PRO A 131 -9.61 -10.39 -8.63
CA PRO A 131 -10.73 -11.06 -7.98
C PRO A 131 -10.81 -12.53 -8.35
N THR A 132 -11.08 -13.37 -7.34
CA THR A 132 -11.26 -14.81 -7.48
C THR A 132 -12.72 -15.20 -7.60
N ARG A 133 -13.63 -14.27 -7.24
CA ARG A 133 -15.08 -14.46 -7.29
C ARG A 133 -15.74 -13.17 -7.76
N GLN A 134 -16.95 -13.30 -8.30
CA GLN A 134 -17.77 -12.14 -8.64
C GLN A 134 -18.23 -11.44 -7.35
N LEU A 135 -18.45 -10.13 -7.44
CA LEU A 135 -18.90 -9.33 -6.29
C LEU A 135 -20.22 -9.83 -5.71
N ASN A 136 -21.08 -10.41 -6.53
CA ASN A 136 -22.38 -10.90 -6.13
C ASN A 136 -22.40 -12.38 -5.75
N ASP A 137 -21.25 -13.05 -5.73
CA ASP A 137 -21.17 -14.43 -5.28
C ASP A 137 -21.47 -14.53 -3.78
N PRO A 138 -22.03 -15.65 -3.29
CA PRO A 138 -22.29 -15.81 -1.86
C PRO A 138 -21.01 -15.63 -1.05
N LYS A 139 -21.12 -14.89 0.05
CA LYS A 139 -20.01 -14.76 0.98
C LYS A 139 -19.83 -16.07 1.74
N PRO A 140 -18.58 -16.48 1.97
CA PRO A 140 -18.30 -17.67 2.76
C PRO A 140 -18.71 -17.50 4.23
#